data_db96f44cd399cfd21d8ca07dd142e07d
#
_entry.id   db96f44cd399cfd21d8ca07dd142e07d
#
_cell.length_a   1.000
_cell.length_b   1.000
_cell.length_c   1.000
_cell.angle_alpha   90.00
_cell.angle_beta   90.00
_cell.angle_gamma   90.00
#
_symmetry.space_group_name_H-M   'P 1'
#
loop_
_entity.id
_entity.type
_entity.pdbx_description
1 polymer ?
#
loop_
_entity_poly.entity_id
_entity_poly.type
_entity_poly.pdbx_seq_one_letter_code
_entity_poly.pdbx_strand_id
1 'polypeptide(L)'
;MRHTILEWLKDPSAHFPAGRRRAPADTGVTARAVAAKLGVPRRTALAHLDFLTRLGLLRTRRIRCRTYYRRDEIRIAEVARMFEKGW
;
A
#
# COMPACT_ATOMS: atom_id res chain seq x y z
N MET A 1 10.62 2.15 -6.44
CA MET A 1 9.77 1.02 -5.99
C MET A 1 8.69 1.46 -5.00
N ARG A 2 9.03 2.22 -3.96
CA ARG A 2 8.06 2.70 -2.98
C ARG A 2 7.03 3.63 -3.57
N HIS A 3 7.44 4.53 -4.45
CA HIS A 3 6.52 5.44 -5.14
C HIS A 3 5.55 4.67 -6.02
N THR A 4 6.02 3.64 -6.70
CA THR A 4 5.19 2.78 -7.53
C THR A 4 4.14 2.06 -6.70
N ILE A 5 4.53 1.58 -5.51
CA ILE A 5 3.59 0.93 -4.59
C ILE A 5 2.48 1.92 -4.19
N LEU A 6 2.84 3.15 -3.82
CA LEU A 6 1.85 4.17 -3.45
C LEU A 6 0.90 4.48 -4.60
N GLU A 7 1.41 4.56 -5.83
CA GLU A 7 0.57 4.79 -6.99
C GLU A 7 -0.43 3.66 -7.23
N TRP A 8 0.04 2.42 -7.10
CA TRP A 8 -0.85 1.25 -7.27
C TRP A 8 -1.92 1.19 -6.20
N LEU A 9 -1.59 1.54 -4.96
CA LEU A 9 -2.54 1.49 -3.85
C LEU A 9 -3.53 2.64 -3.86
N LYS A 10 -3.32 3.64 -4.70
CA LYS A 10 -4.29 4.71 -4.92
C LYS A 10 -5.57 4.17 -5.55
N ASP A 11 -5.43 3.22 -6.48
CA ASP A 11 -6.57 2.55 -7.10
C ASP A 11 -6.27 1.06 -7.23
N PRO A 12 -6.44 0.29 -6.14
CA PRO A 12 -6.09 -1.13 -6.14
C PRO A 12 -6.85 -1.95 -7.18
N SER A 13 -8.10 -1.60 -7.47
CA SER A 13 -8.90 -2.36 -8.41
C SER A 13 -8.39 -2.24 -9.85
N ALA A 14 -7.69 -1.16 -10.19
CA ALA A 14 -7.09 -0.99 -11.50
C ALA A 14 -5.82 -1.81 -11.69
N HIS A 15 -5.12 -2.14 -10.60
CA HIS A 15 -3.81 -2.79 -10.66
C HIS A 15 -3.81 -4.22 -10.16
N PHE A 16 -4.77 -4.59 -9.32
CA PHE A 16 -4.84 -5.93 -8.73
C PHE A 16 -6.19 -6.56 -9.07
N PRO A 17 -6.20 -7.70 -9.75
CA PRO A 17 -7.44 -8.33 -10.19
C PRO A 17 -8.38 -8.65 -9.02
N ALA A 18 -9.63 -8.23 -9.13
CA ALA A 18 -10.63 -8.44 -8.09
C ALA A 18 -10.90 -9.91 -7.82
N GLY A 19 -10.84 -10.75 -8.86
CA GLY A 19 -11.11 -12.18 -8.73
C GLY A 19 -10.13 -12.93 -7.85
N ARG A 20 -8.96 -12.35 -7.58
CA ARG A 20 -7.95 -12.95 -6.70
C ARG A 20 -7.96 -12.39 -5.29
N ARG A 21 -8.79 -11.39 -5.05
CA ARG A 21 -8.90 -10.78 -3.74
C ARG A 21 -10.09 -11.36 -3.00
N ARG A 22 -9.87 -11.75 -1.77
CA ARG A 22 -10.92 -12.26 -0.89
C ARG A 22 -11.49 -11.18 0.02
N ALA A 23 -10.97 -9.96 -0.08
CA ALA A 23 -11.38 -8.84 0.71
C ALA A 23 -11.93 -7.73 -0.17
N PRO A 24 -12.81 -6.86 0.35
CA PRO A 24 -13.28 -5.69 -0.39
C PRO A 24 -12.14 -4.80 -0.87
N ALA A 25 -12.36 -4.07 -1.95
CA ALA A 25 -11.34 -3.21 -2.55
C ALA A 25 -10.77 -2.18 -1.56
N ASP A 26 -11.58 -1.68 -0.65
CA ASP A 26 -11.18 -0.69 0.34
C ASP A 26 -10.33 -1.27 1.48
N THR A 27 -10.25 -2.59 1.58
CA THR A 27 -9.41 -3.24 2.59
C THR A 27 -7.93 -3.10 2.27
N GLY A 28 -7.58 -3.06 0.99
CA GLY A 28 -6.20 -2.94 0.53
C GLY A 28 -5.68 -4.22 -0.10
N VAL A 29 -4.35 -4.34 -0.16
CA VAL A 29 -3.68 -5.46 -0.81
C VAL A 29 -2.66 -6.09 0.13
N THR A 30 -2.32 -7.35 -0.13
CA THR A 30 -1.32 -8.08 0.65
C THR A 30 0.09 -7.84 0.11
N ALA A 31 1.09 -8.09 0.96
CA ALA A 31 2.49 -8.03 0.53
C ALA A 31 2.77 -9.05 -0.59
N ARG A 32 2.11 -10.21 -0.55
CA ARG A 32 2.27 -11.22 -1.59
C ARG A 32 1.80 -10.71 -2.96
N ALA A 33 0.68 -10.01 -3.00
CA ALA A 33 0.16 -9.45 -4.24
C ALA A 33 1.11 -8.37 -4.79
N VAL A 34 1.62 -7.51 -3.92
CA VAL A 34 2.58 -6.48 -4.31
C VAL A 34 3.87 -7.11 -4.83
N ALA A 35 4.38 -8.11 -4.13
CA ALA A 35 5.60 -8.82 -4.54
C ALA A 35 5.45 -9.44 -5.93
N ALA A 36 4.32 -10.10 -6.18
CA ALA A 36 4.05 -10.71 -7.48
C ALA A 36 4.02 -9.68 -8.59
N LYS A 37 3.38 -8.53 -8.36
CA LYS A 37 3.28 -7.48 -9.36
C LYS A 37 4.63 -6.80 -9.63
N LEU A 38 5.44 -6.62 -8.60
CA LEU A 38 6.78 -6.03 -8.74
C LEU A 38 7.79 -7.04 -9.31
N GLY A 39 7.52 -8.32 -9.22
CA GLY A 39 8.48 -9.36 -9.60
C GLY A 39 9.65 -9.47 -8.63
N VAL A 40 9.40 -9.25 -7.35
CA VAL A 40 10.43 -9.31 -6.30
C VAL A 40 10.04 -10.33 -5.23
N PRO A 41 11.00 -10.78 -4.39
CA PRO A 41 10.68 -11.65 -3.28
C PRO A 41 9.72 -10.96 -2.30
N ARG A 42 8.87 -11.74 -1.64
CA ARG A 42 7.90 -11.23 -0.68
C ARG A 42 8.56 -10.38 0.42
N ARG A 43 9.71 -10.82 0.92
CA ARG A 43 10.44 -10.08 1.97
C ARG A 43 10.86 -8.68 1.50
N THR A 44 11.17 -8.51 0.22
CA THR A 44 11.52 -7.20 -0.34
C THR A 44 10.29 -6.31 -0.37
N ALA A 45 9.16 -6.82 -0.83
CA ALA A 45 7.90 -6.07 -0.82
C ALA A 45 7.50 -5.70 0.61
N LEU A 46 7.64 -6.63 1.56
CA LEU A 46 7.36 -6.36 2.98
C LEU A 46 8.22 -5.24 3.52
N ALA A 47 9.51 -5.22 3.20
CA ALA A 47 10.41 -4.17 3.66
C ALA A 47 9.95 -2.79 3.20
N HIS A 48 9.53 -2.67 1.95
CA HIS A 48 9.02 -1.39 1.42
C HIS A 48 7.67 -1.02 2.04
N LEU A 49 6.76 -1.98 2.18
CA LEU A 49 5.47 -1.75 2.79
C LEU A 49 5.59 -1.34 4.25
N ASP A 50 6.47 -1.99 5.00
CA ASP A 50 6.70 -1.67 6.41
C ASP A 50 7.32 -0.29 6.56
N PHE A 51 8.24 0.08 5.66
CA PHE A 51 8.81 1.41 5.65
C PHE A 51 7.74 2.48 5.44
N LEU A 52 6.88 2.30 4.45
CA LEU A 52 5.81 3.23 4.16
C LEU A 52 4.79 3.30 5.31
N THR A 53 4.53 2.18 5.96
CA THR A 53 3.65 2.12 7.13
C THR A 53 4.23 2.90 8.29
N ARG A 54 5.53 2.78 8.54
CA ARG A 54 6.21 3.52 9.60
C ARG A 54 6.20 5.02 9.37
N LEU A 55 6.21 5.46 8.11
CA LEU A 55 6.06 6.88 7.76
C LEU A 55 4.64 7.38 7.94
N GLY A 56 3.68 6.49 8.20
CA GLY A 56 2.28 6.84 8.32
C GLY A 56 1.55 6.98 6.99
N LEU A 57 2.18 6.61 5.88
CA LEU A 57 1.58 6.73 4.54
C LEU A 57 0.68 5.56 4.20
N LEU A 58 0.87 4.42 4.86
CA LEU A 58 0.01 3.25 4.69
C LEU A 58 -0.61 2.87 6.03
N ARG A 59 -1.82 2.34 5.96
CA ARG A 59 -2.50 1.73 7.09
C ARG A 59 -2.59 0.23 6.86
N THR A 60 -2.56 -0.52 7.94
CA THR A 60 -2.66 -1.98 7.87
C THR A 60 -3.96 -2.45 8.52
N ARG A 61 -4.47 -3.55 8.00
CA ARG A 61 -5.60 -4.25 8.62
C ARG A 61 -5.33 -5.74 8.54
N ARG A 62 -5.47 -6.40 9.68
CA ARG A 62 -5.30 -7.84 9.72
C ARG A 62 -6.66 -8.53 9.69
N ILE A 63 -6.84 -9.38 8.68
CA ILE A 63 -8.06 -10.17 8.53
C ILE A 63 -7.63 -11.63 8.46
N ARG A 64 -8.07 -12.42 9.44
CA ARG A 64 -7.63 -13.80 9.61
C ARG A 64 -6.12 -13.82 9.77
N CYS A 65 -5.40 -14.52 8.92
CA CYS A 65 -3.94 -14.61 9.01
C CYS A 65 -3.21 -13.70 8.02
N ARG A 66 -3.93 -12.77 7.39
CA ARG A 66 -3.36 -11.90 6.35
C ARG A 66 -3.39 -10.45 6.76
N THR A 67 -2.30 -9.74 6.45
CA THR A 67 -2.18 -8.30 6.63
C THR A 67 -2.42 -7.62 5.29
N TYR A 68 -3.34 -6.66 5.28
CA TYR A 68 -3.68 -5.86 4.11
C TYR A 68 -3.16 -4.45 4.29
N TYR A 69 -2.65 -3.87 3.22
CA TYR A 69 -2.07 -2.51 3.22
C TYR A 69 -2.92 -1.61 2.34
N ARG A 70 -3.23 -0.42 2.83
CA ARG A 70 -3.92 0.61 2.05
C ARG A 70 -3.34 1.97 2.37
N ARG A 71 -3.53 2.93 1.48
CA ARG A 71 -3.04 4.29 1.68
C ARG A 71 -3.81 4.98 2.80
N ASP A 72 -3.09 5.75 3.59
CA ASP A 72 -3.69 6.69 4.52
C ASP A 72 -3.79 8.04 3.80
N GLU A 73 -4.92 8.30 3.16
CA GLU A 73 -5.10 9.49 2.34
C GLU A 73 -5.02 10.77 3.16
N ILE A 74 -5.44 10.74 4.41
CA ILE A 74 -5.37 11.90 5.30
C ILE A 74 -3.91 12.25 5.58
N ARG A 75 -3.11 11.25 5.93
CA ARG A 75 -1.70 11.46 6.22
C ARG A 75 -0.90 11.88 4.98
N ILE A 76 -1.21 11.28 3.84
CA ILE A 76 -0.56 11.65 2.58
C ILE A 76 -0.87 13.11 2.23
N ALA A 77 -2.12 13.53 2.40
CA ALA A 77 -2.52 14.91 2.17
C ALA A 77 -1.81 15.89 3.12
N GLU A 78 -1.64 15.50 4.39
CA GLU A 78 -0.92 16.33 5.37
C GLU A 78 0.53 16.53 4.95
N VAL A 79 1.21 15.45 4.54
CA VAL A 79 2.59 15.51 4.10
C VAL A 79 2.71 16.38 2.85
N ALA A 80 1.82 16.22 1.89
CA ALA A 80 1.80 17.04 0.68
C ALA A 80 1.66 18.53 1.00
N ARG A 81 0.77 18.88 1.94
CA ARG A 81 0.59 20.27 2.36
C ARG A 81 1.85 20.84 3.02
N MET A 82 2.59 20.04 3.75
CA MET A 82 3.86 20.47 4.34
C MET A 82 4.85 20.88 3.27
N PHE A 83 4.96 20.12 2.20
CA PHE A 83 5.83 20.45 1.07
C PHE A 83 5.36 21.70 0.32
N GLU A 84 4.05 21.90 0.17
CA GLU A 84 3.50 23.07 -0.50
C GLU A 84 3.79 24.38 0.23
N LYS A 85 4.01 24.32 1.54
CA LYS A 85 4.30 25.50 2.36
C LYS A 85 5.79 25.86 2.42
N GLY A 86 6.59 25.35 1.52
CA GLY A 86 7.98 25.76 1.40
C GLY A 86 8.96 25.05 2.31
N TRP A 87 8.68 23.86 2.59
CA TRP A 87 9.60 23.01 3.36
C TRP A 87 10.88 22.73 2.54
#